data_854c5bf537028c7bb28ae9b6a17b2242
#
_entry.id   854c5bf537028c7bb28ae9b6a17b2242
#
_cell.length_a   1.000
_cell.length_b   1.000
_cell.length_c   1.000
_cell.angle_alpha   90.00
_cell.angle_beta   90.00
_cell.angle_gamma   90.00
#
_symmetry.space_group_name_H-M   'P 1'
#
loop_
_entity.id
_entity.type
_entity.pdbx_description
1 polymer ?
#
loop_
_entity_poly.entity_id
_entity_poly.type
_entity_poly.pdbx_seq_one_letter_code
_entity_poly.pdbx_strand_id
1 'polypeptide(L)'
;LSTGVDFPHMTTLRDKIAAARRIVVKLGTSSLVNEAGELDPEKIDRIVDAIEHRIARGSDVIVVSSGAIAAGMGPLGLKARPRDLATKQAAASVGQIHLAQVWGASFARYGRTIGQVLLTQSDAGSRERARNAQRTIDRLRQMGAVPIVNENDTVATSEMRFGDNDRLSAIVATLISADALVLLSDVDGLYTTNPSDPGAKLIDEVRSGNDLTDVQAGDGGVFGTGGMAAKVSAARLAARGGVPVLLTATEKIEDALATAEVGTVFHTRPERRLNAWKFWALYAADAEGVLRLDEGAVEAVTRGGTSLLAVGITGIEGE
;
A
#
# COMPACT_ATOMS: atom_id res chain seq x y z
N LEU A 1 -38.93 -28.69 -22.98
CA LEU A 1 -38.49 -27.30 -23.21
C LEU A 1 -38.08 -26.75 -21.85
N SER A 2 -36.79 -26.89 -21.48
CA SER A 2 -36.17 -26.31 -20.28
C SER A 2 -35.63 -24.95 -20.66
N THR A 3 -36.32 -23.88 -20.26
CA THR A 3 -35.80 -22.53 -20.31
C THR A 3 -34.80 -22.34 -19.19
N GLY A 4 -33.50 -22.53 -19.51
CA GLY A 4 -32.44 -22.13 -18.61
C GLY A 4 -32.50 -20.62 -18.42
N VAL A 5 -32.82 -20.18 -17.21
CA VAL A 5 -32.63 -18.81 -16.78
C VAL A 5 -31.14 -18.62 -16.57
N ASP A 6 -30.47 -17.97 -17.52
CA ASP A 6 -29.09 -17.48 -17.35
C ASP A 6 -29.13 -16.44 -16.22
N PHE A 7 -28.70 -16.83 -15.04
CA PHE A 7 -28.39 -15.87 -13.98
C PHE A 7 -27.17 -15.06 -14.45
N PRO A 8 -27.20 -13.72 -14.45
CA PRO A 8 -26.04 -12.94 -14.78
C PRO A 8 -24.92 -13.35 -13.83
N HIS A 9 -23.76 -13.78 -14.37
CA HIS A 9 -22.58 -14.13 -13.59
C HIS A 9 -22.28 -12.97 -12.65
N MET A 10 -22.44 -13.19 -11.34
CA MET A 10 -22.09 -12.18 -10.35
C MET A 10 -20.59 -11.91 -10.48
N THR A 11 -20.23 -10.70 -10.88
CA THR A 11 -18.84 -10.27 -11.00
C THR A 11 -18.13 -10.43 -9.66
N THR A 12 -17.13 -11.30 -9.60
CA THR A 12 -16.35 -11.55 -8.39
C THR A 12 -15.50 -10.33 -8.03
N LEU A 13 -14.91 -10.32 -6.82
CA LEU A 13 -13.96 -9.27 -6.48
C LEU A 13 -12.70 -9.36 -7.35
N ARG A 14 -12.27 -10.58 -7.70
CA ARG A 14 -11.14 -10.83 -8.60
C ARG A 14 -11.40 -10.24 -9.99
N ASP A 15 -12.60 -10.42 -10.54
CA ASP A 15 -13.01 -9.80 -11.80
C ASP A 15 -12.95 -8.26 -11.74
N LYS A 16 -13.36 -7.66 -10.61
CA LYS A 16 -13.28 -6.20 -10.39
C LYS A 16 -11.84 -5.72 -10.36
N ILE A 17 -10.93 -6.44 -9.69
CA ILE A 17 -9.51 -6.12 -9.65
C ILE A 17 -8.90 -6.31 -11.05
N ALA A 18 -9.23 -7.38 -11.75
CA ALA A 18 -8.80 -7.65 -13.11
C ALA A 18 -9.29 -6.56 -14.10
N ALA A 19 -10.46 -5.98 -13.87
CA ALA A 19 -11.03 -4.91 -14.69
C ALA A 19 -10.68 -3.49 -14.21
N ALA A 20 -9.90 -3.35 -13.13
CA ALA A 20 -9.56 -2.07 -12.52
C ALA A 20 -8.88 -1.13 -13.52
N ARG A 21 -9.29 0.12 -13.58
CA ARG A 21 -8.69 1.13 -14.46
C ARG A 21 -7.55 1.89 -13.80
N ARG A 22 -7.59 2.07 -12.49
CA ARG A 22 -6.54 2.73 -11.71
C ARG A 22 -6.04 1.79 -10.64
N ILE A 23 -4.78 1.38 -10.75
CA ILE A 23 -4.18 0.36 -9.90
C ILE A 23 -2.94 0.94 -9.25
N VAL A 24 -2.82 0.71 -7.95
CA VAL A 24 -1.56 0.91 -7.22
C VAL A 24 -0.87 -0.44 -7.06
N VAL A 25 0.38 -0.52 -7.47
CA VAL A 25 1.23 -1.72 -7.32
C VAL A 25 2.35 -1.41 -6.35
N LYS A 26 2.38 -2.10 -5.22
CA LYS A 26 3.43 -1.93 -4.22
C LYS A 26 4.45 -3.06 -4.29
N LEU A 27 5.73 -2.68 -4.27
CA LEU A 27 6.87 -3.58 -4.30
C LEU A 27 7.77 -3.36 -3.07
N GLY A 28 8.08 -4.47 -2.38
CA GLY A 28 9.04 -4.50 -1.29
C GLY A 28 10.48 -4.49 -1.80
N THR A 29 11.44 -4.26 -0.90
CA THR A 29 12.88 -4.28 -1.24
C THR A 29 13.32 -5.62 -1.80
N SER A 30 12.86 -6.74 -1.22
CA SER A 30 13.19 -8.11 -1.67
C SER A 30 12.79 -8.37 -3.12
N SER A 31 11.73 -7.72 -3.60
CA SER A 31 11.27 -7.83 -4.98
C SER A 31 12.19 -7.16 -6.00
N LEU A 32 13.06 -6.24 -5.54
CA LEU A 32 13.87 -5.36 -6.40
C LEU A 32 15.35 -5.66 -6.33
N VAL A 33 15.79 -6.47 -5.36
CA VAL A 33 17.22 -6.76 -5.14
C VAL A 33 17.55 -8.23 -5.43
N ASN A 34 18.82 -8.47 -5.75
CA ASN A 34 19.41 -9.81 -5.85
C ASN A 34 19.77 -10.36 -4.45
N GLU A 35 20.37 -11.54 -4.40
CA GLU A 35 20.83 -12.18 -3.16
C GLU A 35 21.93 -11.39 -2.44
N ALA A 36 22.71 -10.59 -3.18
CA ALA A 36 23.72 -9.69 -2.61
C ALA A 36 23.10 -8.40 -2.00
N GLY A 37 21.80 -8.18 -2.16
CA GLY A 37 21.11 -6.98 -1.70
C GLY A 37 21.24 -5.77 -2.62
N GLU A 38 21.76 -5.96 -3.83
CA GLU A 38 21.91 -4.93 -4.87
C GLU A 38 20.67 -4.90 -5.76
N LEU A 39 20.35 -3.73 -6.35
CA LEU A 39 19.26 -3.64 -7.33
C LEU A 39 19.47 -4.64 -8.47
N ASP A 40 18.43 -5.36 -8.82
CA ASP A 40 18.41 -6.36 -9.88
C ASP A 40 17.61 -5.82 -11.09
N PRO A 41 18.29 -5.31 -12.13
CA PRO A 41 17.61 -4.77 -13.30
C PRO A 41 16.73 -5.80 -14.01
N GLU A 42 17.11 -7.08 -14.04
CA GLU A 42 16.31 -8.12 -14.70
C GLU A 42 14.99 -8.40 -13.96
N LYS A 43 15.02 -8.39 -12.61
CA LYS A 43 13.79 -8.47 -11.82
C LYS A 43 12.90 -7.27 -12.10
N ILE A 44 13.47 -6.06 -12.12
CA ILE A 44 12.73 -4.83 -12.37
C ILE A 44 12.17 -4.82 -13.80
N ASP A 45 12.91 -5.31 -14.78
CA ASP A 45 12.45 -5.45 -16.16
C ASP A 45 11.22 -6.36 -16.28
N ARG A 46 11.22 -7.53 -15.61
CA ARG A 46 10.06 -8.43 -15.59
C ARG A 46 8.84 -7.81 -14.92
N ILE A 47 9.06 -7.04 -13.86
CA ILE A 47 7.99 -6.29 -13.19
C ILE A 47 7.41 -5.23 -14.12
N VAL A 48 8.26 -4.48 -14.81
CA VAL A 48 7.85 -3.44 -15.75
C VAL A 48 7.12 -4.05 -16.95
N ASP A 49 7.54 -5.22 -17.44
CA ASP A 49 6.86 -5.93 -18.53
C ASP A 49 5.40 -6.23 -18.15
N ALA A 50 5.17 -6.78 -16.95
CA ALA A 50 3.82 -7.05 -16.46
C ALA A 50 2.99 -5.76 -16.25
N ILE A 51 3.62 -4.70 -15.75
CA ILE A 51 2.96 -3.39 -15.60
C ILE A 51 2.61 -2.80 -16.96
N GLU A 52 3.51 -2.87 -17.94
CA GLU A 52 3.25 -2.35 -19.29
C GLU A 52 2.14 -3.11 -20.01
N HIS A 53 2.08 -4.45 -19.88
CA HIS A 53 0.95 -5.23 -20.37
C HIS A 53 -0.38 -4.71 -19.80
N ARG A 54 -0.38 -4.29 -18.53
CA ARG A 54 -1.57 -3.71 -17.91
C ARG A 54 -1.88 -2.31 -18.42
N ILE A 55 -0.86 -1.46 -18.59
CA ILE A 55 -1.03 -0.10 -19.13
C ILE A 55 -1.52 -0.16 -20.58
N ALA A 56 -0.98 -1.08 -21.40
CA ALA A 56 -1.41 -1.28 -22.79
C ALA A 56 -2.90 -1.68 -22.92
N ARG A 57 -3.48 -2.28 -21.87
CA ARG A 57 -4.91 -2.60 -21.78
C ARG A 57 -5.78 -1.43 -21.31
N GLY A 58 -5.21 -0.23 -21.14
CA GLY A 58 -5.91 1.00 -20.81
C GLY A 58 -6.04 1.30 -19.32
N SER A 59 -5.23 0.66 -18.48
CA SER A 59 -5.18 0.97 -17.05
C SER A 59 -4.11 2.01 -16.74
N ASP A 60 -4.39 2.88 -15.77
CA ASP A 60 -3.40 3.73 -15.12
C ASP A 60 -2.74 2.94 -13.98
N VAL A 61 -1.42 2.81 -14.00
CA VAL A 61 -0.67 2.14 -12.95
C VAL A 61 0.21 3.14 -12.21
N ILE A 62 0.15 3.11 -10.89
CA ILE A 62 1.00 3.86 -9.98
C ILE A 62 1.84 2.86 -9.22
N VAL A 63 3.15 3.02 -9.22
CA VAL A 63 4.08 2.13 -8.52
C VAL A 63 4.43 2.75 -7.17
N VAL A 64 4.32 1.97 -6.10
CA VAL A 64 4.89 2.32 -4.78
C VAL A 64 6.09 1.42 -4.55
N SER A 65 7.27 2.00 -4.64
CA SER A 65 8.55 1.30 -4.61
C SER A 65 9.22 1.43 -3.25
N SER A 66 9.90 0.37 -2.84
CA SER A 66 10.91 0.38 -1.76
C SER A 66 12.32 0.29 -2.36
N GLY A 67 13.33 0.08 -1.52
CA GLY A 67 14.67 -0.30 -1.97
C GLY A 67 15.69 0.83 -2.01
N ALA A 68 15.34 2.08 -1.71
CA ALA A 68 16.29 3.20 -1.78
C ALA A 68 17.50 3.00 -0.85
N ILE A 69 17.30 2.59 0.40
CA ILE A 69 18.42 2.32 1.32
C ILE A 69 19.31 1.21 0.79
N ALA A 70 18.72 0.10 0.31
CA ALA A 70 19.49 -1.02 -0.25
C ALA A 70 20.31 -0.60 -1.48
N ALA A 71 19.69 0.17 -2.38
CA ALA A 71 20.35 0.69 -3.57
C ALA A 71 21.54 1.62 -3.27
N GLY A 72 21.54 2.31 -2.12
CA GLY A 72 22.62 3.20 -1.72
C GLY A 72 23.74 2.53 -0.94
N MET A 73 23.53 1.31 -0.47
CA MET A 73 24.54 0.63 0.37
C MET A 73 25.83 0.32 -0.41
N GLY A 74 25.71 -0.26 -1.59
CA GLY A 74 26.86 -0.61 -2.43
C GLY A 74 27.74 0.60 -2.78
N PRO A 75 27.18 1.67 -3.38
CA PRO A 75 27.91 2.89 -3.71
C PRO A 75 28.59 3.56 -2.51
N LEU A 76 28.04 3.42 -1.30
CA LEU A 76 28.62 3.96 -0.08
C LEU A 76 29.57 2.96 0.64
N GLY A 77 29.81 1.78 0.07
CA GLY A 77 30.66 0.76 0.66
C GLY A 77 30.13 0.16 1.97
N LEU A 78 28.83 0.23 2.21
CA LEU A 78 28.20 -0.29 3.42
C LEU A 78 28.04 -1.82 3.30
N LYS A 79 28.72 -2.57 4.17
CA LYS A 79 28.67 -4.04 4.18
C LYS A 79 27.43 -4.62 4.87
N ALA A 80 26.73 -3.83 5.63
CA ALA A 80 25.51 -4.23 6.35
C ALA A 80 24.52 -3.08 6.40
N ARG A 81 23.23 -3.43 6.59
CA ARG A 81 22.17 -2.43 6.68
C ARG A 81 22.43 -1.49 7.87
N PRO A 82 22.48 -0.17 7.66
CA PRO A 82 22.78 0.80 8.70
C PRO A 82 21.70 0.76 9.80
N ARG A 83 22.13 0.99 11.03
CA ARG A 83 21.23 1.01 12.19
C ARG A 83 20.84 2.43 12.58
N ASP A 84 21.78 3.36 12.50
CA ASP A 84 21.54 4.77 12.83
C ASP A 84 20.77 5.50 11.73
N LEU A 85 20.03 6.54 12.13
CA LEU A 85 19.15 7.28 11.23
C LEU A 85 19.93 8.02 10.15
N ALA A 86 21.00 8.71 10.51
CA ALA A 86 21.76 9.55 9.57
C ALA A 86 22.37 8.71 8.44
N THR A 87 22.95 7.54 8.76
CA THR A 87 23.48 6.63 7.73
C THR A 87 22.36 6.02 6.86
N LYS A 88 21.19 5.71 7.44
CA LYS A 88 20.01 5.29 6.65
C LYS A 88 19.57 6.36 5.66
N GLN A 89 19.48 7.61 6.13
CA GLN A 89 19.10 8.76 5.30
C GLN A 89 20.12 9.02 4.19
N ALA A 90 21.41 8.95 4.50
CA ALA A 90 22.48 9.08 3.51
C ALA A 90 22.41 7.96 2.45
N ALA A 91 22.22 6.70 2.87
CA ALA A 91 22.06 5.57 1.96
C ALA A 91 20.81 5.73 1.08
N ALA A 92 19.68 6.14 1.66
CA ALA A 92 18.47 6.41 0.90
C ALA A 92 18.65 7.54 -0.10
N SER A 93 19.36 8.61 0.26
CA SER A 93 19.63 9.75 -0.63
C SER A 93 20.41 9.31 -1.88
N VAL A 94 21.48 8.55 -1.71
CA VAL A 94 22.27 8.00 -2.84
C VAL A 94 21.45 6.97 -3.61
N GLY A 95 20.81 6.05 -2.90
CA GLY A 95 20.10 4.94 -3.51
C GLY A 95 18.83 5.34 -4.25
N GLN A 96 18.18 6.43 -3.85
CA GLN A 96 16.99 6.94 -4.55
C GLN A 96 17.31 7.37 -5.98
N ILE A 97 18.51 7.90 -6.23
CA ILE A 97 18.97 8.25 -7.58
C ILE A 97 19.13 6.97 -8.42
N HIS A 98 19.80 5.96 -7.88
CA HIS A 98 20.00 4.67 -8.58
C HIS A 98 18.67 3.96 -8.84
N LEU A 99 17.77 3.94 -7.85
CA LEU A 99 16.45 3.35 -7.98
C LEU A 99 15.64 4.02 -9.09
N ALA A 100 15.65 5.37 -9.13
CA ALA A 100 14.97 6.13 -10.18
C ALA A 100 15.59 5.86 -11.58
N GLN A 101 16.90 5.74 -11.66
CA GLN A 101 17.59 5.40 -12.92
C GLN A 101 17.17 4.02 -13.45
N VAL A 102 17.13 3.00 -12.59
CA VAL A 102 16.77 1.64 -13.01
C VAL A 102 15.29 1.59 -13.44
N TRP A 103 14.38 2.20 -12.67
CA TRP A 103 12.98 2.32 -13.09
C TRP A 103 12.85 3.06 -14.42
N GLY A 104 13.54 4.19 -14.57
CA GLY A 104 13.53 4.99 -15.79
C GLY A 104 14.05 4.23 -17.01
N ALA A 105 15.17 3.50 -16.88
CA ALA A 105 15.72 2.69 -17.94
C ALA A 105 14.78 1.55 -18.35
N SER A 106 14.16 0.89 -17.37
CA SER A 106 13.24 -0.22 -17.64
C SER A 106 11.97 0.26 -18.37
N PHE A 107 11.32 1.33 -17.92
CA PHE A 107 10.15 1.90 -18.58
C PHE A 107 10.48 2.53 -19.95
N ALA A 108 11.71 3.03 -20.14
CA ALA A 108 12.16 3.57 -21.42
C ALA A 108 12.16 2.52 -22.55
N ARG A 109 12.27 1.22 -22.25
CA ARG A 109 12.11 0.12 -23.23
C ARG A 109 10.76 0.18 -23.96
N TYR A 110 9.74 0.75 -23.31
CA TYR A 110 8.40 0.94 -23.84
C TYR A 110 8.08 2.39 -24.20
N GLY A 111 9.10 3.26 -24.25
CA GLY A 111 8.92 4.68 -24.54
C GLY A 111 8.17 5.45 -23.44
N ARG A 112 8.13 4.91 -22.21
CA ARG A 112 7.44 5.54 -21.09
C ARG A 112 8.37 6.44 -20.31
N THR A 113 7.85 7.60 -19.91
CA THR A 113 8.50 8.48 -18.92
C THR A 113 8.00 8.12 -17.52
N ILE A 114 8.86 8.16 -16.53
CA ILE A 114 8.48 8.04 -15.13
C ILE A 114 8.46 9.42 -14.45
N GLY A 115 7.65 9.55 -13.39
CA GLY A 115 7.65 10.71 -12.51
C GLY A 115 7.83 10.28 -11.07
N GLN A 116 8.90 10.74 -10.40
CA GLN A 116 9.15 10.42 -9.00
C GLN A 116 8.32 11.31 -8.07
N VAL A 117 7.66 10.68 -7.09
CA VAL A 117 6.91 11.36 -6.03
C VAL A 117 7.39 10.83 -4.68
N LEU A 118 8.04 11.69 -3.89
CA LEU A 118 8.53 11.33 -2.56
C LEU A 118 7.61 11.93 -1.50
N LEU A 119 7.13 11.11 -0.58
CA LEU A 119 6.19 11.48 0.46
C LEU A 119 6.72 11.08 1.84
N THR A 120 6.45 11.93 2.84
CA THR A 120 6.62 11.58 4.25
C THR A 120 5.27 11.28 4.89
N GLN A 121 5.28 10.73 6.09
CA GLN A 121 4.05 10.55 6.87
C GLN A 121 3.39 11.91 7.15
N SER A 122 4.17 12.95 7.44
CA SER A 122 3.64 14.30 7.66
C SER A 122 3.00 14.91 6.41
N ASP A 123 3.48 14.57 5.20
CA ASP A 123 2.84 15.01 3.96
C ASP A 123 1.48 14.33 3.77
N ALA A 124 1.41 13.03 4.07
CA ALA A 124 0.14 12.31 4.12
C ALA A 124 -0.76 12.82 5.25
N GLY A 125 -0.19 13.31 6.35
CA GLY A 125 -0.87 13.93 7.50
C GLY A 125 -1.36 15.36 7.26
N SER A 126 -0.89 16.06 6.24
CA SER A 126 -1.33 17.42 5.89
C SER A 126 -2.33 17.40 4.74
N ARG A 127 -3.54 17.92 4.97
CA ARG A 127 -4.59 17.99 3.92
C ARG A 127 -4.11 18.69 2.64
N GLU A 128 -3.39 19.77 2.78
CA GLU A 128 -2.89 20.54 1.65
C GLU A 128 -1.83 19.77 0.87
N ARG A 129 -0.85 19.20 1.57
CA ARG A 129 0.24 18.41 0.96
C ARG A 129 -0.29 17.14 0.32
N ALA A 130 -1.18 16.40 0.99
CA ALA A 130 -1.85 15.23 0.44
C ALA A 130 -2.61 15.57 -0.85
N ARG A 131 -3.34 16.69 -0.88
CA ARG A 131 -4.05 17.16 -2.07
C ARG A 131 -3.09 17.54 -3.20
N ASN A 132 -1.96 18.14 -2.89
CA ASN A 132 -0.93 18.48 -3.88
C ASN A 132 -0.29 17.22 -4.44
N ALA A 133 0.03 16.23 -3.61
CA ALA A 133 0.53 14.92 -4.04
C ALA A 133 -0.48 14.22 -4.98
N GLN A 134 -1.76 14.21 -4.61
CA GLN A 134 -2.83 13.67 -5.46
C GLN A 134 -2.86 14.34 -6.82
N ARG A 135 -2.86 15.68 -6.86
CA ARG A 135 -2.89 16.45 -8.11
C ARG A 135 -1.66 16.19 -8.98
N THR A 136 -0.49 16.05 -8.37
CA THR A 136 0.75 15.74 -9.06
C THR A 136 0.68 14.34 -9.70
N ILE A 137 0.25 13.32 -8.93
CA ILE A 137 0.06 11.96 -9.44
C ILE A 137 -0.96 11.95 -10.59
N ASP A 138 -2.11 12.61 -10.42
CA ASP A 138 -3.14 12.70 -11.44
C ASP A 138 -2.62 13.40 -12.70
N ARG A 139 -1.81 14.45 -12.56
CA ARG A 139 -1.24 15.18 -13.69
C ARG A 139 -0.20 14.35 -14.45
N LEU A 140 0.69 13.64 -13.74
CA LEU A 140 1.65 12.73 -14.35
C LEU A 140 0.96 11.69 -15.24
N ARG A 141 -0.08 11.02 -14.70
CA ARG A 141 -0.88 10.04 -15.46
C ARG A 141 -1.52 10.66 -16.73
N GLN A 142 -2.14 11.83 -16.58
CA GLN A 142 -2.75 12.55 -17.72
C GLN A 142 -1.73 12.88 -18.81
N MET A 143 -0.48 13.08 -18.44
CA MET A 143 0.63 13.32 -19.36
C MET A 143 1.28 12.04 -19.89
N GLY A 144 0.77 10.85 -19.52
CA GLY A 144 1.28 9.56 -19.96
C GLY A 144 2.55 9.09 -19.21
N ALA A 145 2.94 9.79 -18.14
CA ALA A 145 4.04 9.36 -17.30
C ALA A 145 3.56 8.37 -16.21
N VAL A 146 4.41 7.40 -15.86
CA VAL A 146 4.15 6.44 -14.78
C VAL A 146 4.66 7.01 -13.47
N PRO A 147 3.78 7.27 -12.47
CA PRO A 147 4.21 7.75 -11.15
C PRO A 147 4.92 6.64 -10.37
N ILE A 148 6.12 6.92 -9.89
CA ILE A 148 6.88 6.07 -8.96
C ILE A 148 6.90 6.78 -7.60
N VAL A 149 6.16 6.25 -6.66
CA VAL A 149 6.02 6.81 -5.31
C VAL A 149 6.95 6.06 -4.36
N ASN A 150 7.61 6.78 -3.47
CA ASN A 150 8.41 6.20 -2.39
C ASN A 150 8.33 7.10 -1.14
N GLU A 151 8.75 6.56 0.01
CA GLU A 151 8.98 7.37 1.19
C GLU A 151 10.16 8.35 0.95
N ASN A 152 10.03 9.59 1.42
CA ASN A 152 11.14 10.53 1.48
C ASN A 152 12.00 10.24 2.71
N ASP A 153 12.76 9.16 2.65
CA ASP A 153 13.65 8.72 3.72
C ASP A 153 14.67 9.77 4.14
N THR A 154 15.01 10.72 3.26
CA THR A 154 16.04 11.74 3.50
C THR A 154 15.66 12.70 4.64
N VAL A 155 14.38 12.97 4.79
CA VAL A 155 13.86 13.91 5.82
C VAL A 155 12.93 13.24 6.81
N ALA A 156 12.62 11.95 6.64
CA ALA A 156 11.79 11.20 7.56
C ALA A 156 12.51 11.00 8.90
N THR A 157 11.85 11.31 10.01
CA THR A 157 12.37 11.06 11.36
C THR A 157 12.10 9.63 11.79
N SER A 158 12.82 9.13 12.81
CA SER A 158 12.62 7.77 13.35
C SER A 158 11.19 7.52 13.85
N GLU A 159 10.52 8.57 14.31
CA GLU A 159 9.17 8.54 14.88
C GLU A 159 8.09 8.68 13.82
N MET A 160 8.41 9.37 12.71
CA MET A 160 7.46 9.68 11.63
C MET A 160 7.75 8.92 10.32
N ARG A 161 8.22 7.69 10.43
CA ARG A 161 8.38 6.81 9.27
C ARG A 161 7.12 6.01 9.03
N PHE A 162 6.79 5.79 7.77
CA PHE A 162 5.77 4.78 7.42
C PHE A 162 6.18 3.38 7.91
N GLY A 163 7.47 3.18 8.21
CA GLY A 163 8.04 1.90 8.66
C GLY A 163 8.07 0.85 7.56
N ASP A 164 7.03 0.80 6.77
CA ASP A 164 6.88 -0.04 5.57
C ASP A 164 6.04 0.71 4.53
N ASN A 165 6.46 0.66 3.27
CA ASN A 165 5.72 1.22 2.15
C ASN A 165 4.36 0.54 1.88
N ASP A 166 4.04 -0.55 2.59
CA ASP A 166 2.70 -1.14 2.57
C ASP A 166 1.65 -0.12 3.03
N ARG A 167 1.90 0.56 4.18
CA ARG A 167 1.01 1.62 4.69
C ARG A 167 0.95 2.81 3.72
N LEU A 168 2.09 3.26 3.20
CA LEU A 168 2.15 4.34 2.21
C LEU A 168 1.29 3.99 0.98
N SER A 169 1.40 2.75 0.48
CA SER A 169 0.62 2.30 -0.67
C SER A 169 -0.89 2.32 -0.43
N ALA A 170 -1.34 1.95 0.77
CA ALA A 170 -2.75 2.02 1.15
C ALA A 170 -3.27 3.47 1.20
N ILE A 171 -2.46 4.38 1.73
CA ILE A 171 -2.77 5.81 1.78
C ILE A 171 -2.84 6.38 0.36
N VAL A 172 -1.83 6.11 -0.47
CA VAL A 172 -1.79 6.56 -1.88
C VAL A 172 -3.00 6.02 -2.64
N ALA A 173 -3.29 4.73 -2.54
CA ALA A 173 -4.42 4.10 -3.22
C ALA A 173 -5.76 4.76 -2.85
N THR A 174 -5.95 5.07 -1.57
CA THR A 174 -7.15 5.76 -1.10
C THR A 174 -7.19 7.22 -1.57
N LEU A 175 -6.05 7.91 -1.50
CA LEU A 175 -5.91 9.33 -1.87
C LEU A 175 -6.29 9.57 -3.34
N ILE A 176 -5.82 8.69 -4.23
CA ILE A 176 -6.12 8.81 -5.67
C ILE A 176 -7.40 8.08 -6.08
N SER A 177 -8.15 7.54 -5.13
CA SER A 177 -9.36 6.73 -5.39
C SER A 177 -9.06 5.59 -6.38
N ALA A 178 -8.04 4.80 -6.10
CA ALA A 178 -7.69 3.65 -6.91
C ALA A 178 -8.82 2.61 -6.90
N ASP A 179 -8.97 1.88 -8.00
CA ASP A 179 -9.93 0.78 -8.14
C ASP A 179 -9.39 -0.50 -7.48
N ALA A 180 -8.06 -0.63 -7.36
CA ALA A 180 -7.40 -1.74 -6.69
C ALA A 180 -6.01 -1.37 -6.17
N LEU A 181 -5.58 -2.06 -5.11
CA LEU A 181 -4.20 -2.09 -4.61
C LEU A 181 -3.67 -3.52 -4.73
N VAL A 182 -2.53 -3.69 -5.37
CA VAL A 182 -1.80 -4.97 -5.44
C VAL A 182 -0.57 -4.86 -4.56
N LEU A 183 -0.53 -5.65 -3.48
CA LEU A 183 0.61 -5.78 -2.58
C LEU A 183 1.45 -6.97 -3.00
N LEU A 184 2.63 -6.73 -3.53
CA LEU A 184 3.58 -7.75 -3.93
C LEU A 184 4.58 -8.03 -2.80
N SER A 185 4.82 -9.30 -2.55
CA SER A 185 5.59 -9.82 -1.43
C SER A 185 6.51 -10.98 -1.90
N ASP A 186 7.23 -11.54 -0.97
CA ASP A 186 7.98 -12.79 -1.07
C ASP A 186 7.12 -14.04 -0.79
N VAL A 187 5.86 -13.85 -0.37
CA VAL A 187 4.89 -14.93 -0.14
C VAL A 187 3.68 -14.76 -1.04
N ASP A 188 3.09 -15.85 -1.45
CA ASP A 188 2.03 -15.90 -2.46
C ASP A 188 0.62 -15.59 -1.91
N GLY A 189 0.50 -15.20 -0.66
CA GLY A 189 -0.73 -14.75 -0.03
C GLY A 189 -0.70 -14.87 1.49
N LEU A 190 -1.86 -14.76 2.10
CA LEU A 190 -2.06 -14.92 3.54
C LEU A 190 -2.40 -16.39 3.85
N TYR A 191 -1.72 -16.96 4.83
CA TYR A 191 -1.93 -18.36 5.26
C TYR A 191 -2.55 -18.41 6.67
N THR A 192 -3.21 -19.53 6.98
CA THR A 192 -3.79 -19.78 8.31
C THR A 192 -2.73 -19.93 9.40
N THR A 193 -1.53 -20.43 9.02
CA THR A 193 -0.34 -20.58 9.88
C THR A 193 0.90 -20.23 9.06
N ASN A 194 2.10 -20.41 9.61
CA ASN A 194 3.33 -20.19 8.85
C ASN A 194 3.31 -21.05 7.57
N PRO A 195 3.57 -20.51 6.38
CA PRO A 195 3.57 -21.28 5.13
C PRO A 195 4.42 -22.55 5.15
N SER A 196 5.45 -22.59 6.00
CA SER A 196 6.31 -23.79 6.19
C SER A 196 5.71 -24.85 7.11
N ASP A 197 4.58 -24.58 7.77
CA ASP A 197 3.97 -25.53 8.70
C ASP A 197 3.15 -26.58 7.95
N PRO A 198 3.20 -27.87 8.40
CA PRO A 198 2.31 -28.90 7.87
C PRO A 198 0.85 -28.55 8.16
N GLY A 199 0.06 -28.35 7.11
CA GLY A 199 -1.36 -27.97 7.25
C GLY A 199 -1.66 -26.49 7.08
N ALA A 200 -0.65 -25.63 6.80
CA ALA A 200 -0.87 -24.26 6.37
C ALA A 200 -1.76 -24.23 5.11
N LYS A 201 -2.80 -23.41 5.14
CA LYS A 201 -3.72 -23.22 4.02
C LYS A 201 -3.73 -21.77 3.59
N LEU A 202 -3.64 -21.54 2.30
CA LEU A 202 -3.81 -20.22 1.72
C LEU A 202 -5.25 -19.74 1.97
N ILE A 203 -5.38 -18.52 2.46
CA ILE A 203 -6.66 -17.83 2.61
C ILE A 203 -6.97 -17.11 1.30
N ASP A 204 -7.98 -17.58 0.60
CA ASP A 204 -8.35 -17.04 -0.71
C ASP A 204 -8.95 -15.63 -0.61
N GLU A 205 -9.87 -15.43 0.34
CA GLU A 205 -10.58 -14.16 0.53
C GLU A 205 -10.70 -13.76 1.99
N VAL A 206 -10.55 -12.46 2.26
CA VAL A 206 -10.82 -11.83 3.55
C VAL A 206 -11.99 -10.86 3.38
N ARG A 207 -13.19 -11.24 3.83
CA ARG A 207 -14.42 -10.45 3.71
C ARG A 207 -14.67 -9.58 4.93
N SER A 208 -14.25 -10.05 6.11
CA SER A 208 -14.46 -9.36 7.38
C SER A 208 -13.25 -9.48 8.32
N GLY A 209 -13.25 -8.70 9.39
CA GLY A 209 -12.23 -8.85 10.44
C GLY A 209 -12.33 -10.19 11.18
N ASN A 210 -13.50 -10.83 11.15
CA ASN A 210 -13.73 -12.11 11.80
C ASN A 210 -13.12 -13.28 11.03
N ASP A 211 -12.89 -13.13 9.72
CA ASP A 211 -12.24 -14.16 8.90
C ASP A 211 -10.77 -14.37 9.28
N LEU A 212 -10.23 -13.49 10.13
CA LEU A 212 -8.87 -13.55 10.66
C LEU A 212 -8.81 -13.91 12.15
N THR A 213 -9.94 -14.25 12.79
CA THR A 213 -9.96 -14.69 14.20
C THR A 213 -9.31 -16.06 14.40
N ASP A 214 -9.39 -16.93 13.40
CA ASP A 214 -8.75 -18.25 13.39
C ASP A 214 -7.28 -18.19 12.93
N VAL A 215 -6.84 -17.05 12.43
CA VAL A 215 -5.45 -16.76 12.13
C VAL A 215 -4.77 -16.44 13.44
N GLN A 216 -4.13 -17.43 14.06
CA GLN A 216 -3.55 -17.31 15.39
C GLN A 216 -2.54 -16.18 15.48
N ALA A 217 -2.93 -15.11 16.16
CA ALA A 217 -2.05 -14.08 16.67
C ALA A 217 -1.42 -14.57 17.98
N GLY A 218 -0.59 -15.61 17.90
CA GLY A 218 0.26 -16.03 19.03
C GLY A 218 1.59 -15.29 19.00
N ASP A 219 2.32 -15.26 20.10
CA ASP A 219 3.72 -14.76 20.24
C ASP A 219 4.73 -15.53 19.37
N GLY A 220 4.40 -15.83 18.17
CA GLY A 220 5.03 -16.63 17.14
C GLY A 220 4.03 -17.04 16.07
N GLY A 221 2.81 -16.46 16.11
CA GLY A 221 1.73 -16.74 15.16
C GLY A 221 2.01 -16.23 13.76
N VAL A 222 1.14 -16.56 12.83
CA VAL A 222 1.15 -16.34 11.38
C VAL A 222 1.63 -14.97 10.92
N PHE A 223 1.55 -13.97 11.77
CA PHE A 223 2.16 -12.66 11.63
C PHE A 223 3.58 -12.59 12.24
N GLY A 224 4.21 -13.73 12.54
CA GLY A 224 5.46 -13.85 13.30
C GLY A 224 6.73 -13.27 12.64
N THR A 225 6.65 -12.78 11.42
CA THR A 225 7.61 -11.82 10.88
C THR A 225 6.87 -10.50 10.70
N GLY A 226 7.32 -9.41 11.30
CA GLY A 226 6.68 -8.09 11.28
C GLY A 226 6.18 -7.61 9.91
N GLY A 227 6.69 -8.19 8.83
CA GLY A 227 6.30 -7.90 7.45
C GLY A 227 4.88 -8.32 7.08
N MET A 228 4.37 -9.49 7.48
CA MET A 228 3.00 -9.92 7.14
C MET A 228 1.94 -9.14 7.92
N ALA A 229 2.19 -8.85 9.21
CA ALA A 229 1.29 -8.03 10.01
C ALA A 229 1.13 -6.61 9.40
N ALA A 230 2.23 -6.02 8.93
CA ALA A 230 2.19 -4.73 8.24
C ALA A 230 1.35 -4.80 6.94
N LYS A 231 1.50 -5.86 6.14
CA LYS A 231 0.73 -6.07 4.90
C LYS A 231 -0.76 -6.23 5.16
N VAL A 232 -1.14 -7.04 6.14
CA VAL A 232 -2.55 -7.21 6.54
C VAL A 232 -3.13 -5.90 7.08
N SER A 233 -2.37 -5.17 7.88
CA SER A 233 -2.78 -3.84 8.38
C SER A 233 -3.00 -2.86 7.23
N ALA A 234 -2.08 -2.79 6.26
CA ALA A 234 -2.20 -1.96 5.07
C ALA A 234 -3.38 -2.37 4.19
N ALA A 235 -3.58 -3.68 3.96
CA ALA A 235 -4.72 -4.18 3.20
C ALA A 235 -6.06 -3.81 3.85
N ARG A 236 -6.16 -3.95 5.18
CA ARG A 236 -7.35 -3.52 5.93
C ARG A 236 -7.55 -2.00 5.87
N LEU A 237 -6.47 -1.24 5.90
CA LEU A 237 -6.51 0.21 5.78
C LEU A 237 -7.08 0.62 4.42
N ALA A 238 -6.56 0.09 3.31
CA ALA A 238 -7.05 0.35 1.97
C ALA A 238 -8.51 -0.08 1.80
N ALA A 239 -8.87 -1.26 2.30
CA ALA A 239 -10.24 -1.79 2.26
C ALA A 239 -11.25 -0.89 2.99
N ARG A 240 -10.87 -0.29 4.13
CA ARG A 240 -11.67 0.73 4.83
C ARG A 240 -11.79 2.02 4.02
N GLY A 241 -10.77 2.37 3.26
CA GLY A 241 -10.78 3.48 2.30
C GLY A 241 -11.61 3.20 1.04
N GLY A 242 -12.16 1.98 0.90
CA GLY A 242 -12.98 1.57 -0.23
C GLY A 242 -12.17 1.04 -1.41
N VAL A 243 -10.90 0.69 -1.21
CA VAL A 243 -10.02 0.11 -2.22
C VAL A 243 -9.81 -1.38 -1.93
N PRO A 244 -10.25 -2.29 -2.82
CA PRO A 244 -9.98 -3.71 -2.68
C PRO A 244 -8.49 -3.99 -2.85
N VAL A 245 -8.00 -5.04 -2.17
CA VAL A 245 -6.58 -5.37 -2.17
C VAL A 245 -6.36 -6.81 -2.60
N LEU A 246 -5.35 -7.02 -3.45
CA LEU A 246 -4.79 -8.32 -3.77
C LEU A 246 -3.39 -8.41 -3.15
N LEU A 247 -3.14 -9.42 -2.34
CA LEU A 247 -1.82 -9.75 -1.77
C LEU A 247 -1.32 -11.03 -2.43
N THR A 248 -0.14 -10.97 -3.05
CA THR A 248 0.47 -12.15 -3.68
C THR A 248 1.99 -12.02 -3.80
N ALA A 249 2.64 -13.08 -4.30
CA ALA A 249 4.08 -13.07 -4.57
C ALA A 249 4.43 -12.21 -5.79
N THR A 250 5.62 -11.60 -5.78
CA THR A 250 6.13 -10.80 -6.89
C THR A 250 6.27 -11.61 -8.18
N GLU A 251 6.61 -12.90 -8.07
CA GLU A 251 6.74 -13.83 -9.19
C GLU A 251 5.41 -14.07 -9.92
N LYS A 252 4.28 -13.80 -9.25
CA LYS A 252 2.92 -13.93 -9.80
C LYS A 252 2.34 -12.61 -10.31
N ILE A 253 3.19 -11.59 -10.51
CA ILE A 253 2.73 -10.23 -10.89
C ILE A 253 1.93 -10.24 -12.21
N GLU A 254 2.33 -11.06 -13.19
CA GLU A 254 1.63 -11.16 -14.47
C GLU A 254 0.19 -11.61 -14.27
N ASP A 255 -0.02 -12.72 -13.55
CA ASP A 255 -1.35 -13.23 -13.23
C ASP A 255 -2.14 -12.27 -12.33
N ALA A 256 -1.47 -11.65 -11.37
CA ALA A 256 -2.07 -10.66 -10.47
C ALA A 256 -2.66 -9.47 -11.24
N LEU A 257 -1.94 -8.98 -12.24
CA LEU A 257 -2.36 -7.83 -13.05
C LEU A 257 -3.26 -8.23 -14.23
N ALA A 258 -3.24 -9.48 -14.68
CA ALA A 258 -4.05 -9.97 -15.79
C ALA A 258 -5.44 -10.42 -15.33
N THR A 259 -5.52 -11.34 -14.36
CA THR A 259 -6.75 -12.04 -13.97
C THR A 259 -7.10 -11.90 -12.50
N ALA A 260 -6.13 -11.55 -11.65
CA ALA A 260 -6.24 -11.55 -10.19
C ALA A 260 -6.58 -12.94 -9.57
N GLU A 261 -6.39 -14.04 -10.31
CA GLU A 261 -6.66 -15.42 -9.88
C GLU A 261 -5.50 -16.03 -9.07
N VAL A 262 -4.85 -15.21 -8.24
CA VAL A 262 -3.73 -15.57 -7.38
C VAL A 262 -3.87 -14.91 -6.01
N GLY A 263 -3.19 -15.45 -5.01
CA GLY A 263 -3.04 -14.81 -3.71
C GLY A 263 -4.34 -14.66 -2.91
N THR A 264 -4.33 -13.72 -1.99
CA THR A 264 -5.42 -13.39 -1.08
C THR A 264 -6.07 -12.06 -1.46
N VAL A 265 -7.38 -12.01 -1.62
CA VAL A 265 -8.13 -10.75 -1.85
C VAL A 265 -8.79 -10.27 -0.57
N PHE A 266 -8.74 -8.96 -0.34
CA PHE A 266 -9.39 -8.29 0.79
C PHE A 266 -10.56 -7.44 0.27
N HIS A 267 -11.76 -7.75 0.77
CA HIS A 267 -12.98 -7.04 0.40
C HIS A 267 -13.09 -5.68 1.05
N THR A 268 -13.63 -4.73 0.32
CA THR A 268 -14.02 -3.43 0.87
C THR A 268 -15.27 -3.56 1.74
N ARG A 269 -15.45 -2.64 2.68
CA ARG A 269 -16.65 -2.54 3.51
C ARG A 269 -17.51 -1.38 3.02
N PRO A 270 -18.48 -1.60 2.12
CA PRO A 270 -19.29 -0.53 1.55
C PRO A 270 -20.07 0.28 2.59
N GLU A 271 -20.52 -0.38 3.68
CA GLU A 271 -21.28 0.24 4.77
C GLU A 271 -20.48 1.23 5.62
N ARG A 272 -19.16 1.22 5.51
CA ARG A 272 -18.24 2.06 6.28
C ARG A 272 -17.23 2.78 5.42
N ARG A 273 -17.52 2.96 4.12
CA ARG A 273 -16.61 3.72 3.24
C ARG A 273 -16.49 5.13 3.77
N LEU A 274 -15.34 5.43 4.34
CA LEU A 274 -14.98 6.78 4.74
C LEU A 274 -14.77 7.60 3.47
N ASN A 275 -15.27 8.82 3.44
CA ASN A 275 -14.82 9.74 2.40
C ASN A 275 -13.31 10.00 2.58
N ALA A 276 -12.64 10.42 1.52
CA ALA A 276 -11.19 10.63 1.54
C ALA A 276 -10.71 11.55 2.69
N TRP A 277 -11.55 12.53 3.08
CA TRP A 277 -11.27 13.43 4.20
C TRP A 277 -11.34 12.72 5.56
N LYS A 278 -12.40 11.94 5.84
CA LYS A 278 -12.52 11.17 7.09
C LYS A 278 -11.45 10.08 7.19
N PHE A 279 -11.16 9.42 6.07
CA PHE A 279 -10.07 8.44 6.00
C PHE A 279 -8.74 9.09 6.35
N TRP A 280 -8.45 10.24 5.72
CA TRP A 280 -7.25 10.99 5.97
C TRP A 280 -7.14 11.43 7.45
N ALA A 281 -8.18 12.01 8.03
CA ALA A 281 -8.16 12.46 9.42
C ALA A 281 -7.93 11.33 10.43
N LEU A 282 -8.44 10.12 10.12
CA LEU A 282 -8.33 8.97 11.03
C LEU A 282 -7.03 8.19 10.90
N TYR A 283 -6.39 8.20 9.72
CA TYR A 283 -5.31 7.26 9.42
C TYR A 283 -4.02 7.89 8.92
N ALA A 284 -4.07 9.12 8.44
CA ALA A 284 -2.89 9.81 7.91
C ALA A 284 -2.46 11.01 8.77
N ALA A 285 -3.39 11.63 9.49
CA ALA A 285 -3.08 12.73 10.43
C ALA A 285 -2.59 12.18 11.77
N ASP A 286 -1.58 12.83 12.33
CA ASP A 286 -1.16 12.58 13.71
C ASP A 286 -2.11 13.29 14.68
N ALA A 287 -2.31 12.71 15.86
CA ALA A 287 -3.08 13.36 16.92
C ALA A 287 -2.24 14.48 17.53
N GLU A 288 -2.74 15.71 17.48
CA GLU A 288 -2.08 16.89 18.08
C GLU A 288 -2.43 17.08 19.56
N GLY A 289 -3.42 16.30 20.05
CA GLY A 289 -3.85 16.38 21.44
C GLY A 289 -4.99 15.42 21.76
N VAL A 290 -5.44 15.48 23.01
CA VAL A 290 -6.54 14.67 23.55
C VAL A 290 -7.62 15.60 24.08
N LEU A 291 -8.86 15.37 23.65
CA LEU A 291 -10.04 16.02 24.21
C LEU A 291 -10.74 15.05 25.15
N ARG A 292 -10.96 15.47 26.39
CA ARG A 292 -11.81 14.76 27.34
C ARG A 292 -13.24 15.26 27.21
N LEU A 293 -14.19 14.35 27.08
CA LEU A 293 -15.61 14.66 26.85
C LEU A 293 -16.46 14.23 28.04
N ASP A 294 -17.56 14.91 28.28
CA ASP A 294 -18.61 14.46 29.18
C ASP A 294 -19.45 13.32 28.54
N GLU A 295 -20.28 12.65 29.37
CA GLU A 295 -21.11 11.52 28.89
C GLU A 295 -22.10 11.94 27.77
N GLY A 296 -22.68 13.15 27.86
CA GLY A 296 -23.62 13.65 26.87
C GLY A 296 -22.96 13.88 25.52
N ALA A 297 -21.75 14.45 25.51
CA ALA A 297 -20.95 14.65 24.31
C ALA A 297 -20.52 13.32 23.70
N VAL A 298 -20.09 12.34 24.53
CA VAL A 298 -19.74 11.00 24.07
C VAL A 298 -20.96 10.33 23.41
N GLU A 299 -22.14 10.37 24.02
CA GLU A 299 -23.35 9.80 23.44
C GLU A 299 -23.75 10.50 22.13
N ALA A 300 -23.74 11.82 22.10
CA ALA A 300 -24.08 12.61 20.92
C ALA A 300 -23.16 12.31 19.73
N VAL A 301 -21.83 12.22 19.94
CA VAL A 301 -20.85 11.96 18.88
C VAL A 301 -20.87 10.48 18.43
N THR A 302 -20.96 9.53 19.37
CA THR A 302 -20.84 8.09 19.04
C THR A 302 -22.12 7.48 18.53
N ARG A 303 -23.28 7.88 19.05
CA ARG A 303 -24.60 7.34 18.69
C ARG A 303 -25.39 8.25 17.77
N GLY A 304 -25.32 9.56 18.00
CA GLY A 304 -26.09 10.55 17.24
C GLY A 304 -25.44 11.03 15.95
N GLY A 305 -24.15 10.77 15.73
CA GLY A 305 -23.40 11.27 14.57
C GLY A 305 -23.39 12.79 14.45
N THR A 306 -23.61 13.50 15.55
CA THR A 306 -23.65 14.96 15.62
C THR A 306 -22.25 15.55 15.83
N SER A 307 -22.10 16.84 15.56
CA SER A 307 -20.84 17.54 15.80
C SER A 307 -20.59 17.72 17.30
N LEU A 308 -19.32 17.59 17.70
CA LEU A 308 -18.89 17.91 19.05
C LEU A 308 -19.04 19.43 19.28
N LEU A 309 -19.72 19.79 20.35
CA LEU A 309 -19.83 21.18 20.83
C LEU A 309 -18.82 21.42 21.93
N ALA A 310 -18.29 22.66 21.98
CA ALA A 310 -17.29 23.05 23.00
C ALA A 310 -17.79 22.85 24.45
N VAL A 311 -19.10 22.96 24.69
CA VAL A 311 -19.71 22.75 26.01
C VAL A 311 -19.53 21.32 26.54
N GLY A 312 -19.40 20.34 25.65
CA GLY A 312 -19.17 18.93 26.02
C GLY A 312 -17.70 18.56 26.24
N ILE A 313 -16.78 19.51 26.14
CA ILE A 313 -15.34 19.29 26.36
C ILE A 313 -15.03 19.61 27.82
N THR A 314 -14.56 18.60 28.57
CA THR A 314 -14.21 18.73 30.00
C THR A 314 -12.72 18.89 30.25
N GLY A 315 -11.88 18.65 29.24
CA GLY A 315 -10.42 18.83 29.32
C GLY A 315 -9.76 18.75 27.96
N ILE A 316 -8.60 19.41 27.84
CA ILE A 316 -7.76 19.44 26.66
C ILE A 316 -6.33 19.16 27.10
N GLU A 317 -5.67 18.23 26.43
CA GLU A 317 -4.25 17.89 26.62
C GLU A 317 -3.58 17.94 25.24
N GLY A 318 -2.42 18.58 25.13
CA GLY A 318 -1.67 18.79 23.88
C GLY A 318 -1.30 20.26 23.71
N GLU A 319 -0.49 20.58 22.66
CA GLU A 319 -0.12 21.93 22.29
C GLU A 319 -1.25 22.67 21.58
#